data_ec7b1f4bae1b0aacf25b43193102ff42
#
_entry.id   ec7b1f4bae1b0aacf25b43193102ff42
#
_cell.length_a   1.000
_cell.length_b   1.000
_cell.length_c   1.000
_cell.angle_alpha   90.00
_cell.angle_beta   90.00
_cell.angle_gamma   90.00
#
_symmetry.space_group_name_H-M   'P 1'
#
loop_
_entity.id
_entity.type
_entity.pdbx_description
1 polymer ?
#
loop_
_entity_poly.entity_id
_entity_poly.type
_entity_poly.pdbx_seq_one_letter_code
_entity_poly.pdbx_strand_id
1 'polypeptide(L)'
;MNRDRLHLWQDRLARNDSQYENWYTLMDERERLYQGSRYIFPLVNKYRKNNAQTPHVRNICSELIEAQVDSNIPAPKVTAINEKDEELAKIIEDMLRNELDRLPFAEINDLMERIVPIQGGGAYLVEWDNTARTHTTIGELNVVPIHPRQLVPQDGVYSGIEDMDYIILKLPQTREFIYRRYGKDVSFENEAEPDVKGGDGGTAEDMVTQYIAYYRNDAGGIGMYSWVGDVELEDLEDYQARRLRRCAACGELEPTADDGDGEQHALEEEEDTEEPADGVAGRPGLPPDDEDWSGAMRWIDGELWPEEDDKDEEPEDHEARRCPYCGSTEWVYSEEEYEEIWTPITTSLGHRIPGAQEEMYLTGELDELTGLPVPAVRLVPTRVPYYKPLRYPVVLQKNVSVYGQFLGDSDIDKITDQQNTTNRLEKKIIDKLVSSGSFVTLPADASVGVDENDMRVYRPETPADANMIGVFNLEGDVSQDREYLDHVYEEARQIIGITDSFQGRRDSTATSGTAKEFAAAQTAGRLESKRVMRDAAYAALFELMFKFKLAYADEPRAVRTLDERGNAEYKTFDRFDFLKQDASGEWYWNDAFLFTCDTSAPLAANREAMWQ
;
A
#
# COMPACT_ATOMS: atom_id res chain seq x y z
N MET A 1 -9.22 -21.18 -21.43
CA MET A 1 -8.43 -21.45 -20.22
C MET A 1 -7.18 -22.21 -20.64
N ASN A 2 -6.04 -21.59 -20.57
CA ASN A 2 -4.76 -22.19 -20.94
C ASN A 2 -4.16 -22.92 -19.71
N ARG A 3 -4.59 -24.17 -19.49
CA ARG A 3 -4.16 -24.98 -18.32
C ARG A 3 -2.64 -25.10 -18.22
N ASP A 4 -1.95 -25.14 -19.35
CA ASP A 4 -0.49 -25.25 -19.37
C ASP A 4 0.18 -23.99 -18.79
N ARG A 5 -0.42 -22.82 -18.99
CA ARG A 5 0.09 -21.54 -18.48
C ARG A 5 -0.16 -21.37 -16.98
N LEU A 6 -1.32 -21.77 -16.49
CA LEU A 6 -1.61 -21.82 -15.05
C LEU A 6 -0.63 -22.72 -14.30
N HIS A 7 -0.42 -23.95 -14.81
CA HIS A 7 0.54 -24.89 -14.21
C HIS A 7 1.97 -24.33 -14.23
N LEU A 8 2.35 -23.63 -15.29
CA LEU A 8 3.68 -22.99 -15.36
C LEU A 8 3.86 -21.98 -14.20
N TRP A 9 2.86 -21.14 -13.93
CA TRP A 9 2.94 -20.15 -12.87
C TRP A 9 2.85 -20.77 -11.47
N GLN A 10 2.03 -21.80 -11.28
CA GLN A 10 1.97 -22.58 -10.05
C GLN A 10 3.31 -23.28 -9.77
N ASP A 11 3.95 -23.86 -10.77
CA ASP A 11 5.28 -24.50 -10.64
C ASP A 11 6.37 -23.48 -10.29
N ARG A 12 6.34 -22.29 -10.91
CA ARG A 12 7.26 -21.18 -10.57
C ARG A 12 7.06 -20.71 -9.15
N LEU A 13 5.80 -20.52 -8.73
CA LEU A 13 5.45 -20.15 -7.36
C LEU A 13 5.96 -21.18 -6.36
N ALA A 14 5.64 -22.45 -6.56
CA ALA A 14 6.04 -23.52 -5.64
C ALA A 14 7.57 -23.68 -5.53
N ARG A 15 8.29 -23.49 -6.66
CA ARG A 15 9.76 -23.51 -6.65
C ARG A 15 10.33 -22.35 -5.83
N ASN A 16 9.86 -21.13 -6.07
CA ASN A 16 10.35 -19.95 -5.37
C ASN A 16 9.96 -20.00 -3.90
N ASP A 17 8.73 -20.36 -3.55
CA ASP A 17 8.29 -20.50 -2.16
C ASP A 17 9.17 -21.50 -1.39
N SER A 18 9.50 -22.64 -1.97
CA SER A 18 10.41 -23.61 -1.36
C SER A 18 11.81 -23.03 -1.08
N GLN A 19 12.31 -22.15 -1.97
CA GLN A 19 13.59 -21.47 -1.78
C GLN A 19 13.54 -20.45 -0.64
N TYR A 20 12.41 -19.76 -0.50
CA TYR A 20 12.22 -18.71 0.50
C TYR A 20 11.58 -19.16 1.80
N GLU A 21 11.27 -20.45 2.00
CA GLU A 21 10.65 -21.01 3.22
C GLU A 21 11.42 -20.64 4.49
N ASN A 22 12.76 -20.72 4.44
CA ASN A 22 13.61 -20.30 5.54
C ASN A 22 13.46 -18.80 5.86
N TRP A 23 13.26 -17.97 4.84
CA TRP A 23 13.03 -16.54 5.02
C TRP A 23 11.70 -16.25 5.68
N TYR A 24 10.65 -16.95 5.30
CA TYR A 24 9.33 -16.79 5.93
C TYR A 24 9.38 -17.17 7.40
N THR A 25 10.11 -18.24 7.74
CA THR A 25 10.33 -18.63 9.15
C THR A 25 11.08 -17.54 9.93
N LEU A 26 12.11 -16.93 9.34
CA LEU A 26 12.83 -15.81 9.93
C LEU A 26 11.94 -14.57 10.10
N MET A 27 11.10 -14.28 9.13
CA MET A 27 10.15 -13.16 9.21
C MET A 27 9.16 -13.35 10.37
N ASP A 28 8.62 -14.55 10.56
CA ASP A 28 7.75 -14.88 11.69
C ASP A 28 8.47 -14.73 13.03
N GLU A 29 9.74 -15.13 13.09
CA GLU A 29 10.56 -14.97 14.30
C GLU A 29 10.85 -13.51 14.61
N ARG A 30 11.13 -12.69 13.62
CA ARG A 30 11.32 -11.22 13.74
C ARG A 30 10.05 -10.55 14.25
N GLU A 31 8.89 -10.86 13.67
CA GLU A 31 7.60 -10.35 14.14
C GLU A 31 7.33 -10.76 15.58
N ARG A 32 7.59 -12.02 15.93
CA ARG A 32 7.43 -12.52 17.29
C ARG A 32 8.32 -11.77 18.29
N LEU A 33 9.57 -11.48 17.93
CA LEU A 33 10.48 -10.71 18.79
C LEU A 33 10.03 -9.26 18.94
N TYR A 34 9.54 -8.64 17.86
CA TYR A 34 9.01 -7.29 17.90
C TYR A 34 7.72 -7.19 18.73
N GLN A 35 6.79 -8.12 18.57
CA GLN A 35 5.52 -8.15 19.32
C GLN A 35 5.68 -8.60 20.79
N GLY A 36 6.79 -9.26 21.11
CA GLY A 36 7.10 -9.72 22.46
C GLY A 36 6.12 -10.78 22.99
N SER A 37 5.67 -10.62 24.25
CA SER A 37 4.83 -11.61 24.93
C SER A 37 3.45 -11.83 24.28
N ARG A 38 2.97 -10.91 23.49
CA ARG A 38 1.67 -11.04 22.81
C ARG A 38 1.64 -12.18 21.80
N TYR A 39 2.79 -12.54 21.24
CA TYR A 39 2.90 -13.58 20.21
C TYR A 39 3.24 -14.98 20.76
N ILE A 40 3.75 -15.10 21.99
CA ILE A 40 4.29 -16.34 22.55
C ILE A 40 3.18 -17.34 23.01
N PHE A 41 1.92 -16.92 23.06
CA PHE A 41 0.84 -17.65 23.68
C PHE A 41 0.23 -18.86 22.94
N PRO A 42 0.30 -19.04 21.63
CA PRO A 42 -0.24 -20.24 21.00
C PRO A 42 0.57 -21.53 21.27
N LEU A 43 1.80 -21.40 21.74
CA LEU A 43 2.72 -22.54 21.92
C LEU A 43 2.78 -23.10 23.36
N VAL A 44 1.84 -22.73 24.22
CA VAL A 44 1.76 -23.36 25.55
C VAL A 44 1.40 -24.81 25.40
N ASN A 45 2.40 -25.64 25.65
CA ASN A 45 2.32 -27.10 25.71
C ASN A 45 1.05 -27.54 26.46
N LYS A 46 0.10 -28.16 25.77
CA LYS A 46 -1.15 -28.73 26.33
C LYS A 46 -0.92 -29.69 27.51
N TYR A 47 0.32 -30.06 27.80
CA TYR A 47 0.70 -31.03 28.81
C TYR A 47 1.24 -30.43 30.11
N ARG A 48 1.46 -29.11 30.24
CA ARG A 48 1.81 -28.49 31.51
C ARG A 48 0.58 -27.85 32.16
N LYS A 49 -0.08 -28.64 32.98
CA LYS A 49 -1.28 -28.26 33.74
C LYS A 49 -1.01 -27.42 35.00
N ASN A 50 0.20 -26.95 35.26
CA ASN A 50 0.51 -26.18 36.45
C ASN A 50 1.18 -24.86 36.06
N ASN A 51 0.49 -23.75 36.43
CA ASN A 51 1.01 -22.39 36.61
C ASN A 51 2.24 -22.05 35.74
N ALA A 52 2.06 -22.06 34.44
CA ALA A 52 3.01 -21.43 33.58
C ALA A 52 2.95 -19.94 33.87
N GLN A 53 3.80 -19.46 34.77
CA GLN A 53 4.07 -18.05 34.92
C GLN A 53 4.39 -17.52 33.51
N THR A 54 3.64 -16.56 33.08
CA THR A 54 3.92 -15.82 31.84
C THR A 54 5.37 -15.38 31.88
N PRO A 55 6.19 -15.78 30.90
CA PRO A 55 7.57 -15.31 30.88
C PRO A 55 7.54 -13.78 30.85
N HIS A 56 8.23 -13.16 31.79
CA HIS A 56 8.41 -11.71 31.77
C HIS A 56 9.27 -11.37 30.56
N VAL A 57 8.78 -10.49 29.70
CA VAL A 57 9.48 -10.03 28.51
C VAL A 57 9.64 -8.53 28.58
N ARG A 58 10.88 -8.06 28.73
CA ARG A 58 11.24 -6.67 28.45
C ARG A 58 11.56 -6.59 26.96
N ASN A 59 10.66 -5.98 26.20
CA ASN A 59 10.79 -5.92 24.75
C ASN A 59 11.68 -4.72 24.33
N ILE A 60 13.00 -4.96 24.25
CA ILE A 60 13.95 -3.96 23.76
C ILE A 60 13.91 -3.85 22.24
N CYS A 61 13.49 -4.90 21.51
CA CYS A 61 13.34 -4.87 20.07
C CYS A 61 12.30 -3.82 19.67
N SER A 62 11.11 -3.87 20.27
CA SER A 62 10.06 -2.88 19.98
C SER A 62 10.50 -1.47 20.37
N GLU A 63 11.11 -1.29 21.56
CA GLU A 63 11.58 0.02 22.01
C GLU A 63 12.57 0.66 21.02
N LEU A 64 13.50 -0.14 20.50
CA LEU A 64 14.54 0.36 19.60
C LEU A 64 14.04 0.56 18.16
N ILE A 65 13.09 -0.22 17.70
CA ILE A 65 12.44 0.02 16.40
C ILE A 65 11.59 1.28 16.46
N GLU A 66 10.70 1.42 17.47
CA GLU A 66 9.87 2.61 17.62
C GLU A 66 10.68 3.91 17.77
N ALA A 67 11.88 3.82 18.34
CA ALA A 67 12.78 4.97 18.42
C ALA A 67 13.32 5.43 17.05
N GLN A 68 13.25 4.60 16.01
CA GLN A 68 13.74 4.92 14.66
C GLN A 68 12.62 5.41 13.72
N VAL A 69 11.36 5.19 14.07
CA VAL A 69 10.22 5.55 13.22
C VAL A 69 10.22 7.06 12.93
N ASP A 70 10.33 7.39 11.65
CA ASP A 70 10.29 8.77 11.18
C ASP A 70 8.92 9.04 10.52
N SER A 71 8.08 9.81 11.19
CA SER A 71 6.76 10.19 10.68
C SER A 71 6.82 11.20 9.52
N ASN A 72 8.00 11.75 9.22
CA ASN A 72 8.14 12.73 8.16
C ASN A 72 8.21 12.05 6.80
N ILE A 73 7.29 12.41 5.92
CA ILE A 73 7.29 11.98 4.53
C ILE A 73 8.24 12.89 3.76
N PRO A 74 9.26 12.34 3.05
CA PRO A 74 10.13 13.14 2.21
C PRO A 74 9.33 13.86 1.12
N ALA A 75 9.57 15.15 0.92
CA ALA A 75 8.91 15.88 -0.15
C ALA A 75 9.49 15.49 -1.52
N PRO A 76 8.65 15.27 -2.55
CA PRO A 76 9.15 15.03 -3.90
C PRO A 76 9.90 16.26 -4.42
N LYS A 77 11.01 16.02 -5.08
CA LYS A 77 11.78 17.03 -5.81
C LYS A 77 12.11 16.50 -7.19
N VAL A 78 11.67 17.24 -8.19
CA VAL A 78 11.80 16.87 -9.58
C VAL A 78 12.68 17.88 -10.30
N THR A 79 13.65 17.41 -11.07
CA THR A 79 14.57 18.24 -11.83
C THR A 79 14.48 17.86 -13.30
N ALA A 80 14.26 18.85 -14.16
CA ALA A 80 14.27 18.64 -15.59
C ALA A 80 15.72 18.42 -16.09
N ILE A 81 15.89 17.53 -17.06
CA ILE A 81 17.19 17.34 -17.72
C ILE A 81 17.46 18.50 -18.67
N ASN A 82 16.40 19.08 -19.27
CA ASN A 82 16.50 20.21 -20.16
C ASN A 82 15.92 21.47 -19.49
N GLU A 83 16.58 22.61 -19.63
CA GLU A 83 16.13 23.90 -19.07
C GLU A 83 14.71 24.29 -19.51
N LYS A 84 14.31 23.93 -20.74
CA LYS A 84 12.97 24.22 -21.27
C LYS A 84 11.84 23.48 -20.55
N ASP A 85 12.16 22.41 -19.83
CA ASP A 85 11.20 21.54 -19.17
C ASP A 85 11.09 21.82 -17.66
N GLU A 86 11.71 22.90 -17.17
CA GLU A 86 11.72 23.25 -15.75
C GLU A 86 10.31 23.55 -15.21
N GLU A 87 9.43 24.12 -16.04
CA GLU A 87 8.04 24.36 -15.69
C GLU A 87 7.25 23.04 -15.54
N LEU A 88 7.49 22.09 -16.45
CA LEU A 88 6.91 20.74 -16.36
C LEU A 88 7.40 20.00 -15.10
N ALA A 89 8.68 20.13 -14.76
CA ALA A 89 9.22 19.54 -13.54
C ALA A 89 8.52 20.06 -12.28
N LYS A 90 8.19 21.35 -12.21
CA LYS A 90 7.42 21.95 -11.10
C LYS A 90 6.00 21.43 -11.06
N ILE A 91 5.35 21.28 -12.22
CA ILE A 91 3.98 20.72 -12.29
C ILE A 91 3.96 19.26 -11.79
N ILE A 92 4.98 18.45 -12.15
CA ILE A 92 5.11 17.08 -11.64
C ILE A 92 5.31 17.10 -10.13
N GLU A 93 6.18 17.95 -9.60
CA GLU A 93 6.45 18.05 -8.16
C GLU A 93 5.18 18.40 -7.38
N ASP A 94 4.44 19.40 -7.84
CA ASP A 94 3.19 19.83 -7.22
C ASP A 94 2.09 18.77 -7.36
N MET A 95 2.01 18.07 -8.49
CA MET A 95 1.10 16.94 -8.70
C MET A 95 1.40 15.81 -7.71
N LEU A 96 2.67 15.42 -7.56
CA LEU A 96 3.06 14.37 -6.61
C LEU A 96 2.74 14.76 -5.16
N ARG A 97 2.93 16.02 -4.76
CA ARG A 97 2.53 16.53 -3.44
C ARG A 97 1.02 16.40 -3.22
N ASN A 98 0.23 16.78 -4.22
CA ASN A 98 -1.23 16.66 -4.14
C ASN A 98 -1.67 15.18 -4.01
N GLU A 99 -1.00 14.25 -4.72
CA GLU A 99 -1.29 12.82 -4.61
C GLU A 99 -0.93 12.26 -3.22
N LEU A 100 0.20 12.67 -2.65
CA LEU A 100 0.57 12.29 -1.28
C LEU A 100 -0.41 12.83 -0.23
N ASP A 101 -0.97 14.02 -0.46
CA ASP A 101 -2.00 14.59 0.43
C ASP A 101 -3.37 13.90 0.25
N ARG A 102 -3.69 13.42 -0.95
CA ARG A 102 -4.92 12.68 -1.23
C ARG A 102 -4.91 11.26 -0.70
N LEU A 103 -3.80 10.56 -0.88
CA LEU A 103 -3.60 9.20 -0.39
C LEU A 103 -3.46 9.20 1.14
N PRO A 104 -3.84 8.13 1.85
CA PRO A 104 -3.56 7.96 3.28
C PRO A 104 -2.07 7.66 3.51
N PHE A 105 -1.19 8.49 2.89
CA PHE A 105 0.23 8.18 2.81
C PHE A 105 0.94 8.27 4.16
N ALA A 106 0.37 9.02 5.11
CA ALA A 106 0.88 9.04 6.48
C ALA A 106 0.77 7.67 7.17
N GLU A 107 -0.34 6.94 6.92
CA GLU A 107 -0.55 5.59 7.46
C GLU A 107 0.36 4.57 6.74
N ILE A 108 0.48 4.69 5.42
CA ILE A 108 1.37 3.85 4.61
C ILE A 108 2.83 4.03 5.06
N ASN A 109 3.28 5.28 5.24
CA ASN A 109 4.63 5.57 5.73
C ASN A 109 4.84 5.01 7.14
N ASP A 110 3.89 5.24 8.07
CA ASP A 110 3.99 4.75 9.45
C ASP A 110 4.11 3.21 9.49
N LEU A 111 3.38 2.51 8.65
CA LEU A 111 3.47 1.05 8.53
C LEU A 111 4.82 0.61 7.95
N MET A 112 5.27 1.24 6.87
CA MET A 112 6.53 0.89 6.21
C MET A 112 7.76 1.20 7.06
N GLU A 113 7.74 2.30 7.83
CA GLU A 113 8.80 2.66 8.78
C GLU A 113 9.01 1.62 9.90
N ARG A 114 8.01 0.75 10.13
CA ARG A 114 8.14 -0.43 11.00
C ARG A 114 8.52 -1.69 10.25
N ILE A 115 7.83 -1.99 9.13
CA ILE A 115 8.10 -3.21 8.35
C ILE A 115 9.56 -3.26 7.90
N VAL A 116 10.10 -2.17 7.38
CA VAL A 116 11.43 -2.12 6.78
C VAL A 116 12.55 -2.48 7.78
N PRO A 117 12.66 -1.87 8.98
CA PRO A 117 13.70 -2.27 9.94
C PRO A 117 13.44 -3.63 10.58
N ILE A 118 12.19 -4.07 10.73
CA ILE A 118 11.85 -5.40 11.26
C ILE A 118 12.24 -6.48 10.26
N GLN A 119 11.80 -6.39 9.02
CA GLN A 119 11.95 -7.43 8.01
C GLN A 119 13.20 -7.30 7.14
N GLY A 120 13.88 -6.15 7.21
CA GLY A 120 15.02 -5.81 6.35
C GLY A 120 14.62 -5.13 5.04
N GLY A 121 13.34 -5.03 4.75
CA GLY A 121 12.79 -4.34 3.59
C GLY A 121 11.28 -4.49 3.51
N GLY A 122 10.70 -3.78 2.56
CA GLY A 122 9.28 -3.83 2.22
C GLY A 122 9.08 -3.34 0.79
N ALA A 123 7.88 -3.39 0.26
CA ALA A 123 7.61 -2.91 -1.07
C ALA A 123 6.33 -2.05 -1.13
N TYR A 124 6.24 -1.22 -2.16
CA TYR A 124 5.05 -0.46 -2.52
C TYR A 124 4.53 -1.00 -3.84
N LEU A 125 3.25 -1.30 -3.92
CA LEU A 125 2.54 -1.59 -5.17
C LEU A 125 1.82 -0.32 -5.60
N VAL A 126 2.09 0.12 -6.82
CA VAL A 126 1.43 1.27 -7.44
C VAL A 126 0.41 0.75 -8.44
N GLU A 127 -0.84 1.08 -8.26
CA GLU A 127 -1.94 0.65 -9.10
C GLU A 127 -2.74 1.85 -9.62
N TRP A 128 -3.39 1.66 -10.76
CA TRP A 128 -4.38 2.58 -11.26
C TRP A 128 -5.77 2.00 -11.07
N ASP A 129 -6.59 2.66 -10.27
CA ASP A 129 -7.97 2.25 -10.00
C ASP A 129 -8.94 2.93 -10.97
N ASN A 130 -9.36 2.22 -11.99
CA ASN A 130 -10.33 2.69 -12.98
C ASN A 130 -11.75 2.86 -12.42
N THR A 131 -12.04 2.31 -11.24
CA THR A 131 -13.38 2.39 -10.64
C THR A 131 -13.60 3.69 -9.88
N ALA A 132 -12.51 4.32 -9.44
CA ALA A 132 -12.57 5.60 -8.76
C ALA A 132 -13.01 6.70 -9.74
N ARG A 133 -14.12 7.36 -9.44
CA ARG A 133 -14.68 8.43 -10.27
C ARG A 133 -14.93 9.67 -9.44
N THR A 134 -14.47 10.80 -9.96
CA THR A 134 -14.89 12.12 -9.49
C THR A 134 -15.84 12.73 -10.53
N HIS A 135 -16.38 13.90 -10.25
CA HIS A 135 -17.26 14.60 -11.20
C HIS A 135 -16.57 14.93 -12.54
N THR A 136 -15.25 15.09 -12.54
CA THR A 136 -14.49 15.57 -13.70
C THR A 136 -13.41 14.59 -14.18
N THR A 137 -13.10 13.54 -13.43
CA THR A 137 -11.99 12.62 -13.75
C THR A 137 -12.35 11.17 -13.49
N ILE A 138 -11.85 10.28 -14.35
CA ILE A 138 -11.99 8.83 -14.25
C ILE A 138 -10.63 8.23 -13.87
N GLY A 139 -10.66 7.31 -12.91
CA GLY A 139 -9.48 6.60 -12.42
C GLY A 139 -8.61 7.45 -11.48
N GLU A 140 -8.04 6.79 -10.50
CA GLU A 140 -7.13 7.39 -9.53
C GLU A 140 -5.94 6.49 -9.24
N LEU A 141 -4.84 7.12 -8.87
CA LEU A 141 -3.64 6.40 -8.44
C LEU A 141 -3.85 5.85 -7.03
N ASN A 142 -3.46 4.60 -6.81
CA ASN A 142 -3.44 3.96 -5.51
C ASN A 142 -2.04 3.43 -5.20
N VAL A 143 -1.63 3.50 -3.93
CA VAL A 143 -0.36 2.96 -3.44
C VAL A 143 -0.64 2.05 -2.26
N VAL A 144 -0.26 0.79 -2.38
CA VAL A 144 -0.49 -0.24 -1.37
C VAL A 144 0.85 -0.70 -0.79
N PRO A 145 1.03 -0.67 0.55
CA PRO A 145 2.22 -1.24 1.18
C PRO A 145 2.16 -2.76 1.11
N ILE A 146 3.23 -3.38 0.66
CA ILE A 146 3.37 -4.82 0.53
C ILE A 146 4.37 -5.34 1.56
N HIS A 147 3.90 -6.24 2.42
CA HIS A 147 4.78 -6.95 3.35
C HIS A 147 5.71 -7.89 2.57
N PRO A 148 6.98 -8.05 2.95
CA PRO A 148 7.92 -8.93 2.23
C PRO A 148 7.46 -10.37 2.07
N ARG A 149 6.64 -10.88 2.99
CA ARG A 149 6.04 -12.21 2.90
C ARG A 149 5.05 -12.36 1.73
N GLN A 150 4.48 -11.25 1.28
CA GLN A 150 3.56 -11.22 0.15
C GLN A 150 4.29 -11.14 -1.19
N LEU A 151 5.62 -11.01 -1.16
CA LEU A 151 6.47 -10.85 -2.32
C LEU A 151 7.27 -12.11 -2.58
N VAL A 152 7.09 -12.72 -3.75
CA VAL A 152 7.84 -13.90 -4.19
C VAL A 152 8.72 -13.51 -5.37
N PRO A 153 9.98 -13.14 -5.11
CA PRO A 153 10.91 -12.74 -6.16
C PRO A 153 11.40 -13.94 -6.96
N GLN A 154 11.90 -13.68 -8.16
CA GLN A 154 12.59 -14.69 -8.96
C GLN A 154 13.85 -15.16 -8.26
N ASP A 155 14.07 -16.48 -8.21
CA ASP A 155 15.28 -17.06 -7.63
C ASP A 155 16.55 -16.69 -8.41
N GLY A 156 17.61 -16.41 -7.66
CA GLY A 156 18.95 -16.09 -8.21
C GLY A 156 19.15 -14.64 -8.61
N VAL A 157 18.13 -13.78 -8.58
CA VAL A 157 18.26 -12.35 -8.89
C VAL A 157 18.14 -11.52 -7.61
N TYR A 158 19.23 -10.84 -7.23
CA TYR A 158 19.33 -10.09 -5.99
C TYR A 158 19.56 -8.59 -6.19
N SER A 159 19.85 -8.15 -7.41
CA SER A 159 20.22 -6.76 -7.74
C SER A 159 19.04 -5.80 -7.59
N GLY A 160 17.89 -6.16 -8.12
CA GLY A 160 16.68 -5.34 -8.06
C GLY A 160 15.48 -6.02 -8.72
N ILE A 161 14.30 -5.45 -8.54
CA ILE A 161 13.06 -5.96 -9.15
C ILE A 161 13.12 -5.83 -10.67
N GLU A 162 13.67 -4.73 -11.17
CA GLU A 162 13.72 -4.46 -12.61
C GLU A 162 14.64 -5.41 -13.39
N ASP A 163 15.55 -6.10 -12.73
CA ASP A 163 16.44 -7.08 -13.33
C ASP A 163 15.82 -8.50 -13.39
N MET A 164 14.62 -8.67 -12.81
CA MET A 164 13.92 -9.94 -12.79
C MET A 164 13.11 -10.14 -14.07
N ASP A 165 13.01 -11.39 -14.52
CA ASP A 165 12.09 -11.76 -15.61
C ASP A 165 10.64 -11.79 -15.15
N TYR A 166 10.41 -12.07 -13.86
CA TYR A 166 9.09 -12.07 -13.26
C TYR A 166 9.14 -11.87 -11.74
N ILE A 167 8.04 -11.39 -11.19
CA ILE A 167 7.79 -11.25 -9.75
C ILE A 167 6.36 -11.67 -9.45
N ILE A 168 6.13 -12.39 -8.37
CA ILE A 168 4.79 -12.84 -7.98
C ILE A 168 4.40 -12.14 -6.67
N LEU A 169 3.19 -11.62 -6.62
CA LEU A 169 2.57 -11.04 -5.43
C LEU A 169 1.49 -11.99 -4.89
N LYS A 170 1.40 -12.10 -3.56
CA LYS A 170 0.36 -12.81 -2.83
C LYS A 170 -0.51 -11.78 -2.12
N LEU A 171 -1.70 -11.53 -2.60
CA LEU A 171 -2.60 -10.53 -2.05
C LEU A 171 -3.81 -11.20 -1.40
N PRO A 172 -4.07 -11.00 -0.10
CA PRO A 172 -5.30 -11.44 0.51
C PRO A 172 -6.46 -10.58 0.01
N GLN A 173 -7.49 -11.20 -0.54
CA GLN A 173 -8.67 -10.54 -1.08
C GLN A 173 -9.94 -11.25 -0.63
N THR A 174 -11.06 -10.53 -0.61
CA THR A 174 -12.35 -11.16 -0.35
C THR A 174 -12.88 -11.81 -1.63
N ARG A 175 -13.63 -12.91 -1.50
CA ARG A 175 -14.30 -13.57 -2.64
C ARG A 175 -15.21 -12.60 -3.40
N GLU A 176 -15.92 -11.77 -2.67
CA GLU A 176 -16.81 -10.76 -3.24
C GLU A 176 -16.03 -9.74 -4.10
N PHE A 177 -14.86 -9.29 -3.66
CA PHE A 177 -13.97 -8.43 -4.44
C PHE A 177 -13.54 -9.11 -5.76
N ILE A 178 -13.14 -10.39 -5.68
CA ILE A 178 -12.75 -11.18 -6.88
C ILE A 178 -13.94 -11.31 -7.83
N TYR A 179 -15.12 -11.64 -7.31
CA TYR A 179 -16.32 -11.76 -8.14
C TYR A 179 -16.71 -10.43 -8.80
N ARG A 180 -16.73 -9.32 -8.06
CA ARG A 180 -17.04 -7.98 -8.60
C ARG A 180 -16.05 -7.56 -9.69
N ARG A 181 -14.77 -7.82 -9.49
CA ARG A 181 -13.72 -7.35 -10.40
C ARG A 181 -13.57 -8.23 -11.63
N TYR A 182 -13.62 -9.55 -11.47
CA TYR A 182 -13.31 -10.51 -12.54
C TYR A 182 -14.52 -11.31 -13.03
N GLY A 183 -15.68 -11.22 -12.37
CA GLY A 183 -16.88 -11.99 -12.70
C GLY A 183 -16.73 -13.50 -12.52
N LYS A 184 -15.72 -13.94 -11.75
CA LYS A 184 -15.40 -15.36 -11.54
C LYS A 184 -15.67 -15.76 -10.10
N ASP A 185 -16.42 -16.85 -9.92
CA ASP A 185 -16.66 -17.43 -8.59
C ASP A 185 -15.49 -18.34 -8.19
N VAL A 186 -14.99 -18.14 -6.99
CA VAL A 186 -13.86 -18.87 -6.42
C VAL A 186 -14.35 -19.67 -5.23
N SER A 187 -14.30 -21.01 -5.31
CA SER A 187 -14.73 -21.90 -4.23
C SER A 187 -13.67 -22.03 -3.13
N PHE A 188 -14.10 -22.36 -1.89
CA PHE A 188 -13.22 -22.59 -0.74
C PHE A 188 -12.23 -23.76 -0.92
N GLU A 189 -12.52 -24.70 -1.82
CA GLU A 189 -11.64 -25.84 -2.10
C GLU A 189 -10.30 -25.41 -2.75
N ASN A 190 -10.25 -24.16 -3.25
CA ASN A 190 -9.04 -23.59 -3.85
C ASN A 190 -8.24 -22.72 -2.86
N GLU A 191 -8.55 -22.76 -1.57
CA GLU A 191 -7.81 -22.02 -0.57
C GLU A 191 -6.39 -22.58 -0.41
N ALA A 192 -5.41 -21.85 -0.89
CA ALA A 192 -4.10 -21.88 -0.29
C ALA A 192 -4.21 -21.24 1.10
N GLU A 193 -3.64 -21.88 2.12
CA GLU A 193 -3.65 -21.37 3.50
C GLU A 193 -3.39 -19.86 3.50
N PRO A 194 -4.22 -19.04 4.18
CA PRO A 194 -3.99 -17.62 4.24
C PRO A 194 -2.65 -17.35 4.91
N ASP A 195 -1.65 -16.99 4.12
CA ASP A 195 -0.30 -16.66 4.60
C ASP A 195 -0.31 -15.41 5.51
N VAL A 196 -1.40 -14.66 5.49
CA VAL A 196 -1.63 -13.50 6.35
C VAL A 196 -2.66 -13.89 7.40
N LYS A 197 -2.20 -14.44 8.52
CA LYS A 197 -3.02 -14.48 9.72
C LYS A 197 -3.18 -13.07 10.20
N GLY A 198 -4.30 -12.45 9.84
CA GLY A 198 -4.77 -11.25 10.50
C GLY A 198 -4.73 -11.49 12.01
N GLY A 199 -4.05 -10.62 12.74
CA GLY A 199 -3.96 -10.74 14.19
C GLY A 199 -5.36 -10.76 14.78
N ASP A 200 -5.61 -11.78 15.57
CA ASP A 200 -6.82 -12.06 16.33
C ASP A 200 -7.78 -13.07 15.67
N GLY A 201 -7.38 -14.35 15.67
CA GLY A 201 -8.22 -15.57 15.74
C GLY A 201 -9.56 -15.69 15.01
N GLY A 202 -9.96 -14.72 14.21
CA GLY A 202 -11.14 -14.79 13.37
C GLY A 202 -10.79 -15.53 12.08
N THR A 203 -11.41 -16.67 11.87
CA THR A 203 -11.52 -17.26 10.54
C THR A 203 -12.26 -16.26 9.66
N ALA A 204 -11.52 -15.50 8.84
CA ALA A 204 -12.15 -14.74 7.79
C ALA A 204 -12.69 -15.76 6.77
N GLU A 205 -13.95 -16.16 6.94
CA GLU A 205 -14.59 -17.23 6.16
C GLU A 205 -14.64 -16.93 4.65
N ASP A 206 -14.36 -15.66 4.26
CA ASP A 206 -14.47 -15.19 2.88
C ASP A 206 -13.16 -14.69 2.25
N MET A 207 -12.01 -14.88 2.91
CA MET A 207 -10.72 -14.44 2.37
C MET A 207 -10.05 -15.52 1.53
N VAL A 208 -9.56 -15.12 0.37
CA VAL A 208 -8.77 -15.96 -0.55
C VAL A 208 -7.45 -15.27 -0.89
N THR A 209 -6.43 -16.03 -1.23
CA THR A 209 -5.16 -15.48 -1.69
C THR A 209 -5.15 -15.36 -3.21
N GLN A 210 -5.17 -14.12 -3.70
CA GLN A 210 -4.95 -13.82 -5.10
C GLN A 210 -3.45 -13.78 -5.38
N TYR A 211 -3.02 -14.49 -6.41
CA TYR A 211 -1.67 -14.44 -6.93
C TYR A 211 -1.64 -13.58 -8.19
N ILE A 212 -0.69 -12.67 -8.27
CA ILE A 212 -0.46 -11.83 -9.44
C ILE A 212 1.00 -11.95 -9.85
N ALA A 213 1.26 -12.50 -11.02
CA ALA A 213 2.59 -12.56 -11.62
C ALA A 213 2.75 -11.44 -12.64
N TYR A 214 3.69 -10.53 -12.40
CA TYR A 214 4.17 -9.60 -13.42
C TYR A 214 5.41 -10.18 -14.07
N TYR A 215 5.49 -10.14 -15.39
CA TYR A 215 6.61 -10.74 -16.13
C TYR A 215 6.97 -9.90 -17.36
N ARG A 216 8.24 -9.97 -17.77
CA ARG A 216 8.66 -9.36 -19.04
C ARG A 216 8.23 -10.24 -20.20
N ASN A 217 7.55 -9.65 -21.17
CA ASN A 217 7.13 -10.35 -22.38
C ASN A 217 8.22 -10.25 -23.47
N ASP A 218 8.07 -11.05 -24.53
CA ASP A 218 9.04 -11.11 -25.65
C ASP A 218 9.10 -9.79 -26.45
N ALA A 219 8.06 -8.95 -26.36
CA ALA A 219 8.00 -7.65 -27.02
C ALA A 219 8.65 -6.52 -26.18
N GLY A 220 9.17 -6.83 -24.99
CA GLY A 220 9.78 -5.85 -24.07
C GLY A 220 8.78 -5.09 -23.19
N GLY A 221 7.49 -5.41 -23.26
CA GLY A 221 6.45 -4.92 -22.35
C GLY A 221 6.38 -5.74 -21.05
N ILE A 222 5.41 -5.42 -20.21
CA ILE A 222 5.15 -6.13 -18.96
C ILE A 222 3.80 -6.85 -19.04
N GLY A 223 3.83 -8.18 -18.95
CA GLY A 223 2.64 -9.00 -18.86
C GLY A 223 2.16 -9.16 -17.42
N MET A 224 0.90 -9.49 -17.24
CA MET A 224 0.28 -9.80 -15.96
C MET A 224 -0.53 -11.10 -16.06
N TYR A 225 -0.32 -11.99 -15.11
CA TYR A 225 -1.10 -13.21 -14.97
C TYR A 225 -1.64 -13.32 -13.55
N SER A 226 -2.96 -13.37 -13.40
CA SER A 226 -3.61 -13.43 -12.09
C SER A 226 -4.45 -14.69 -11.92
N TRP A 227 -4.37 -15.31 -10.73
CA TRP A 227 -5.13 -16.53 -10.43
C TRP A 227 -5.43 -16.67 -8.93
N VAL A 228 -6.40 -17.51 -8.59
CA VAL A 228 -6.72 -17.97 -7.23
C VAL A 228 -6.88 -19.48 -7.27
N GLY A 229 -6.04 -20.21 -6.53
CA GLY A 229 -6.03 -21.68 -6.60
C GLY A 229 -5.89 -22.19 -8.03
N ASP A 230 -6.90 -22.89 -8.52
CA ASP A 230 -6.93 -23.43 -9.89
C ASP A 230 -7.74 -22.57 -10.88
N VAL A 231 -8.22 -21.40 -10.43
CA VAL A 231 -9.01 -20.48 -11.25
C VAL A 231 -8.13 -19.36 -11.77
N GLU A 232 -7.96 -19.31 -13.10
CA GLU A 232 -7.35 -18.18 -13.79
C GLU A 232 -8.29 -16.98 -13.71
N LEU A 233 -7.83 -15.82 -13.23
CA LEU A 233 -8.61 -14.59 -13.17
C LEU A 233 -8.40 -13.73 -14.42
N GLU A 234 -7.16 -13.44 -14.74
CA GLU A 234 -6.82 -12.58 -15.87
C GLU A 234 -5.46 -12.94 -16.45
N ASP A 235 -5.34 -12.90 -17.77
CA ASP A 235 -4.09 -13.15 -18.52
C ASP A 235 -3.90 -12.02 -19.52
N LEU A 236 -2.95 -11.14 -19.23
CA LEU A 236 -2.62 -9.97 -20.04
C LEU A 236 -1.20 -10.10 -20.55
N GLU A 237 -1.02 -10.21 -21.86
CA GLU A 237 0.32 -10.25 -22.47
C GLU A 237 1.08 -8.94 -22.28
N ASP A 238 0.36 -7.81 -22.33
CA ASP A 238 0.87 -6.49 -21.98
C ASP A 238 -0.20 -5.75 -21.15
N TYR A 239 -0.05 -5.71 -19.82
CA TYR A 239 -1.03 -5.06 -18.94
C TYR A 239 -0.95 -3.52 -19.03
N GLN A 240 0.12 -2.98 -19.59
CA GLN A 240 0.32 -1.54 -19.79
C GLN A 240 -0.19 -1.06 -21.16
N ALA A 241 -0.59 -1.99 -22.03
CA ALA A 241 -1.22 -1.64 -23.30
C ALA A 241 -2.62 -1.02 -23.05
N ARG A 242 -2.94 0.00 -23.83
CA ARG A 242 -4.27 0.58 -23.81
C ARG A 242 -5.25 -0.36 -24.46
N ARG A 243 -6.32 -0.69 -23.75
CA ARG A 243 -7.36 -1.60 -24.24
C ARG A 243 -8.65 -0.81 -24.38
N LEU A 244 -9.15 -0.75 -25.59
CA LEU A 244 -10.43 -0.17 -25.91
C LEU A 244 -11.43 -1.27 -26.26
N ARG A 245 -12.66 -1.08 -25.84
CA ARG A 245 -13.74 -2.02 -26.12
C ARG A 245 -14.37 -1.64 -27.46
N ARG A 246 -14.28 -2.55 -28.44
CA ARG A 246 -14.82 -2.35 -29.78
C ARG A 246 -15.91 -3.36 -30.09
N CYS A 247 -16.89 -2.93 -30.86
CA CYS A 247 -17.93 -3.82 -31.36
C CYS A 247 -17.31 -4.88 -32.26
N ALA A 248 -17.58 -6.18 -31.99
CA ALA A 248 -17.06 -7.29 -32.78
C ALA A 248 -17.54 -7.29 -34.25
N ALA A 249 -18.70 -6.68 -34.52
CA ALA A 249 -19.32 -6.68 -35.84
C ALA A 249 -18.90 -5.50 -36.73
N CYS A 250 -18.79 -4.29 -36.19
CA CYS A 250 -18.47 -3.09 -36.99
C CYS A 250 -17.13 -2.45 -36.64
N GLY A 251 -16.47 -2.86 -35.56
CA GLY A 251 -15.19 -2.30 -35.13
C GLY A 251 -15.27 -0.94 -34.43
N GLU A 252 -16.45 -0.35 -34.29
CA GLU A 252 -16.64 0.94 -33.63
C GLU A 252 -16.40 0.83 -32.11
N LEU A 253 -15.87 1.91 -31.53
CA LEU A 253 -15.63 2.01 -30.08
C LEU A 253 -16.96 1.97 -29.30
N GLU A 254 -16.94 1.38 -28.11
CA GLU A 254 -18.04 1.49 -27.17
C GLU A 254 -18.18 2.97 -26.75
N PRO A 255 -19.35 3.61 -26.96
CA PRO A 255 -19.53 4.98 -26.53
C PRO A 255 -19.38 5.09 -25.03
N THR A 256 -18.57 6.03 -24.58
CA THR A 256 -18.47 6.37 -23.16
C THR A 256 -19.80 6.97 -22.70
N ALA A 257 -20.18 6.78 -21.45
CA ALA A 257 -21.48 7.22 -20.93
C ALA A 257 -21.76 8.74 -21.09
N ASP A 258 -20.72 9.51 -21.45
CA ASP A 258 -20.77 10.96 -21.63
C ASP A 258 -21.15 11.38 -23.07
N ASP A 259 -21.04 10.48 -24.04
CA ASP A 259 -21.34 10.84 -25.45
C ASP A 259 -22.85 10.78 -25.77
N GLY A 260 -23.69 10.40 -24.81
CA GLY A 260 -25.12 10.15 -25.00
C GLY A 260 -26.09 11.33 -24.81
N ASP A 261 -25.68 12.38 -24.12
CA ASP A 261 -26.59 13.47 -23.73
C ASP A 261 -26.42 14.79 -24.55
N GLY A 262 -25.56 14.79 -25.56
CA GLY A 262 -25.19 16.02 -26.30
C GLY A 262 -25.97 16.32 -27.58
N GLU A 263 -26.70 15.38 -28.20
CA GLU A 263 -27.24 15.59 -29.56
C GLU A 263 -28.69 15.23 -29.83
N GLN A 264 -29.58 15.20 -28.84
CA GLN A 264 -31.01 15.00 -29.09
C GLN A 264 -31.93 16.18 -28.67
N HIS A 265 -31.40 17.36 -28.37
CA HIS A 265 -32.22 18.56 -28.11
C HIS A 265 -31.95 19.70 -29.07
N ALA A 266 -31.84 19.41 -30.35
CA ALA A 266 -31.96 20.42 -31.39
C ALA A 266 -32.88 19.89 -32.48
N LEU A 267 -34.15 20.13 -32.35
CA LEU A 267 -35.16 20.29 -33.38
C LEU A 267 -36.54 19.91 -32.84
N GLU A 268 -37.12 20.72 -31.98
CA GLU A 268 -38.58 20.94 -31.92
C GLU A 268 -38.76 22.36 -31.36
N GLU A 269 -38.78 23.33 -32.28
CA GLU A 269 -39.40 24.61 -32.07
C GLU A 269 -40.91 24.36 -32.09
N GLU A 270 -41.58 24.53 -30.95
CA GLU A 270 -43.01 24.82 -30.91
C GLU A 270 -43.29 26.00 -29.98
N GLU A 271 -43.81 26.98 -30.66
CA GLU A 271 -44.49 28.23 -30.37
C GLU A 271 -45.03 28.44 -28.96
N ASP A 272 -44.80 29.64 -28.52
CA ASP A 272 -45.47 30.52 -27.57
C ASP A 272 -46.92 30.18 -27.18
N THR A 273 -47.17 30.18 -25.85
CA THR A 273 -48.29 30.96 -25.31
C THR A 273 -48.00 31.39 -23.87
N GLU A 274 -48.15 32.70 -23.71
CA GLU A 274 -48.00 33.51 -22.52
C GLU A 274 -49.04 33.20 -21.40
N GLU A 275 -48.52 33.38 -20.17
CA GLU A 275 -49.06 34.14 -19.00
C GLU A 275 -50.18 33.52 -18.09
N PRO A 276 -50.34 34.17 -16.91
CA PRO A 276 -49.38 34.56 -15.88
C PRO A 276 -49.78 34.17 -14.43
N ALA A 277 -48.82 34.38 -13.55
CA ALA A 277 -48.91 34.93 -12.19
C ALA A 277 -49.75 34.35 -11.07
N ASP A 278 -49.14 34.47 -9.97
CA ASP A 278 -49.58 34.70 -8.60
C ASP A 278 -49.72 33.52 -7.62
N GLY A 279 -48.77 33.53 -6.71
CA GLY A 279 -49.19 33.69 -5.35
C GLY A 279 -49.03 32.47 -4.42
N VAL A 280 -48.22 32.71 -3.43
CA VAL A 280 -48.41 32.25 -2.01
C VAL A 280 -47.68 30.96 -1.59
N ALA A 281 -46.70 31.21 -0.75
CA ALA A 281 -46.09 30.26 0.16
C ALA A 281 -47.14 29.46 0.96
N GLY A 282 -47.07 28.12 0.82
CA GLY A 282 -47.84 27.17 1.60
C GLY A 282 -46.92 26.15 2.27
N ARG A 283 -46.99 26.03 3.58
CA ARG A 283 -46.35 25.05 4.46
C ARG A 283 -46.61 23.61 3.96
N PRO A 284 -45.67 22.65 4.16
CA PRO A 284 -45.94 21.25 3.87
C PRO A 284 -46.98 20.71 4.81
N GLY A 285 -48.11 20.28 4.21
CA GLY A 285 -49.20 19.60 4.92
C GLY A 285 -48.86 18.14 5.14
N LEU A 286 -49.35 17.65 6.27
CA LEU A 286 -49.40 16.23 6.63
C LEU A 286 -50.16 15.41 5.55
N PRO A 287 -49.80 14.13 5.31
CA PRO A 287 -50.53 13.26 4.43
C PRO A 287 -51.90 12.89 5.05
N PRO A 288 -52.91 12.61 4.22
CA PRO A 288 -54.23 12.20 4.70
C PRO A 288 -54.19 10.77 5.22
N ASP A 289 -54.97 10.59 6.32
CA ASP A 289 -55.30 9.31 6.90
C ASP A 289 -56.11 8.44 5.92
N ASP A 290 -55.94 7.11 6.09
CA ASP A 290 -56.71 5.99 5.53
C ASP A 290 -56.30 5.48 4.14
N GLU A 291 -55.60 4.32 4.14
CA GLU A 291 -56.13 3.04 3.65
C GLU A 291 -55.06 1.93 3.75
N ASP A 292 -55.43 0.86 4.45
CA ASP A 292 -54.92 -0.53 4.43
C ASP A 292 -53.41 -0.79 4.21
N TRP A 293 -52.64 -0.68 5.26
CA TRP A 293 -51.33 -1.32 5.37
C TRP A 293 -51.46 -2.69 6.04
N SER A 294 -51.50 -3.76 5.25
CA SER A 294 -51.43 -5.16 5.72
C SER A 294 -50.03 -5.72 5.63
N GLY A 295 -48.98 -4.96 6.02
CA GLY A 295 -47.62 -5.44 6.09
C GLY A 295 -47.29 -6.06 7.44
N ALA A 296 -46.67 -7.22 7.47
CA ALA A 296 -46.14 -7.85 8.68
C ALA A 296 -45.07 -6.96 9.31
N MET A 297 -45.10 -6.85 10.64
CA MET A 297 -44.16 -6.01 11.42
C MET A 297 -43.28 -6.90 12.30
N ARG A 298 -42.00 -6.66 12.30
CA ARG A 298 -41.01 -7.39 13.11
C ARG A 298 -40.42 -6.51 14.21
N TRP A 299 -40.29 -7.06 15.43
CA TRP A 299 -39.63 -6.39 16.55
C TRP A 299 -38.11 -6.57 16.47
N ILE A 300 -37.37 -5.45 16.39
CA ILE A 300 -35.92 -5.42 16.46
C ILE A 300 -35.55 -4.35 17.50
N ASP A 301 -34.80 -4.72 18.53
CA ASP A 301 -34.27 -3.85 19.62
C ASP A 301 -35.31 -2.93 20.31
N GLY A 302 -36.57 -3.39 20.41
CA GLY A 302 -37.60 -2.64 21.14
C GLY A 302 -38.38 -1.65 20.29
N GLU A 303 -38.17 -1.59 18.99
CA GLU A 303 -38.94 -0.82 18.02
C GLU A 303 -39.56 -1.71 16.95
N LEU A 304 -40.73 -1.29 16.44
CA LEU A 304 -41.48 -2.02 15.44
C LEU A 304 -41.11 -1.50 14.05
N TRP A 305 -40.47 -2.37 13.25
CA TRP A 305 -40.09 -2.07 11.87
C TRP A 305 -40.97 -2.86 10.90
N PRO A 306 -41.32 -2.29 9.75
CA PRO A 306 -42.01 -3.07 8.71
C PRO A 306 -41.09 -4.18 8.21
N GLU A 307 -41.60 -5.38 8.04
CA GLU A 307 -40.89 -6.41 7.25
C GLU A 307 -40.77 -5.88 5.82
N GLU A 308 -39.55 -5.51 5.41
CA GLU A 308 -39.24 -5.40 4.00
C GLU A 308 -39.39 -6.82 3.42
N ASP A 309 -40.38 -7.01 2.53
CA ASP A 309 -40.41 -8.17 1.68
C ASP A 309 -39.07 -8.22 0.94
N ASP A 310 -38.21 -9.15 1.33
CA ASP A 310 -37.13 -9.64 0.47
C ASP A 310 -37.79 -10.23 -0.79
N LYS A 311 -38.26 -9.36 -1.66
CA LYS A 311 -38.34 -9.71 -3.07
C LYS A 311 -36.88 -9.91 -3.44
N ASP A 312 -36.52 -11.18 -3.68
CA ASP A 312 -35.40 -11.54 -4.51
C ASP A 312 -35.40 -10.57 -5.70
N GLU A 313 -34.69 -9.45 -5.58
CA GLU A 313 -34.27 -8.68 -6.73
C GLU A 313 -33.36 -9.66 -7.47
N GLU A 314 -33.95 -10.39 -8.40
CA GLU A 314 -33.21 -11.02 -9.48
C GLU A 314 -32.20 -9.95 -9.92
N PRO A 315 -30.89 -10.26 -9.96
CA PRO A 315 -29.89 -9.30 -10.39
C PRO A 315 -30.40 -8.72 -11.70
N GLU A 316 -30.64 -7.40 -11.73
CA GLU A 316 -31.02 -6.71 -12.95
C GLU A 316 -30.07 -7.22 -14.02
N ASP A 317 -30.58 -8.01 -14.96
CA ASP A 317 -29.90 -8.36 -16.18
C ASP A 317 -29.44 -7.02 -16.74
N HIS A 318 -28.14 -6.70 -16.57
CA HIS A 318 -27.54 -5.58 -17.25
C HIS A 318 -27.77 -5.88 -18.73
N GLU A 319 -28.83 -5.27 -19.30
CA GLU A 319 -29.14 -5.37 -20.72
C GLU A 319 -27.83 -5.13 -21.45
N ALA A 320 -27.31 -6.18 -22.08
CA ALA A 320 -26.03 -6.13 -22.76
C ALA A 320 -26.07 -4.92 -23.70
N ARG A 321 -25.27 -3.89 -23.40
CA ARG A 321 -25.26 -2.64 -24.17
C ARG A 321 -25.10 -2.99 -25.64
N ARG A 322 -26.06 -2.57 -26.44
CA ARG A 322 -26.03 -2.80 -27.89
C ARG A 322 -25.20 -1.73 -28.56
N CYS A 323 -24.41 -2.13 -29.54
CA CYS A 323 -23.69 -1.18 -30.38
C CYS A 323 -24.68 -0.22 -31.07
N PRO A 324 -24.55 1.08 -30.90
CA PRO A 324 -25.47 2.07 -31.49
C PRO A 324 -25.42 2.09 -33.03
N TYR A 325 -24.32 1.62 -33.62
CA TYR A 325 -24.11 1.65 -35.08
C TYR A 325 -24.66 0.41 -35.78
N CYS A 326 -24.52 -0.78 -35.20
CA CYS A 326 -24.90 -2.02 -35.86
C CYS A 326 -25.85 -2.91 -35.04
N GLY A 327 -26.15 -2.56 -33.79
CA GLY A 327 -27.05 -3.31 -32.91
C GLY A 327 -26.46 -4.60 -32.33
N SER A 328 -25.21 -4.94 -32.60
CA SER A 328 -24.54 -6.11 -32.03
C SER A 328 -24.37 -5.96 -30.51
N THR A 329 -24.47 -7.06 -29.78
CA THR A 329 -24.21 -7.14 -28.33
C THR A 329 -22.82 -7.68 -28.01
N GLU A 330 -22.07 -8.10 -29.04
CA GLU A 330 -20.73 -8.65 -28.85
C GLU A 330 -19.67 -7.55 -28.90
N TRP A 331 -18.90 -7.46 -27.82
CA TRP A 331 -17.81 -6.51 -27.67
C TRP A 331 -16.50 -7.26 -27.43
N VAL A 332 -15.42 -6.79 -28.08
CA VAL A 332 -14.08 -7.36 -27.98
C VAL A 332 -13.13 -6.27 -27.55
N TYR A 333 -12.21 -6.59 -26.64
CA TYR A 333 -11.10 -5.69 -26.31
C TYR A 333 -10.03 -5.75 -27.40
N SER A 334 -9.67 -4.60 -27.94
CA SER A 334 -8.52 -4.44 -28.84
C SER A 334 -7.41 -3.67 -28.13
N GLU A 335 -6.18 -4.08 -28.34
CA GLU A 335 -5.00 -3.36 -27.87
C GLU A 335 -4.67 -2.27 -28.89
N GLU A 336 -4.61 -1.03 -28.43
CA GLU A 336 -4.33 0.11 -29.28
C GLU A 336 -2.93 0.63 -29.01
N GLU A 337 -2.15 0.81 -30.06
CA GLU A 337 -0.79 1.36 -29.97
C GLU A 337 -0.78 2.89 -30.06
N TYR A 338 -1.79 3.46 -30.74
CA TYR A 338 -1.86 4.89 -31.03
C TYR A 338 -3.24 5.44 -30.67
N GLU A 339 -3.22 6.66 -30.14
CA GLU A 339 -4.40 7.49 -29.95
C GLU A 339 -4.63 8.33 -31.20
N GLU A 340 -5.84 8.36 -31.72
CA GLU A 340 -6.22 9.12 -32.91
C GLU A 340 -6.85 10.46 -32.51
N ILE A 341 -6.16 11.55 -32.80
CA ILE A 341 -6.62 12.90 -32.51
C ILE A 341 -7.29 13.48 -33.76
N TRP A 342 -8.63 13.59 -33.70
CA TRP A 342 -9.44 14.14 -34.80
C TRP A 342 -9.61 15.64 -34.70
N THR A 343 -9.77 16.18 -33.50
CA THR A 343 -9.91 17.64 -33.25
C THR A 343 -8.60 18.18 -32.69
N PRO A 344 -8.18 19.40 -33.06
CA PRO A 344 -6.96 19.96 -32.53
C PRO A 344 -7.08 20.19 -31.01
N ILE A 345 -6.10 19.72 -30.26
CA ILE A 345 -6.02 19.89 -28.80
C ILE A 345 -5.09 21.06 -28.49
N THR A 346 -5.51 21.93 -27.58
CA THR A 346 -4.64 22.96 -27.00
C THR A 346 -4.42 22.62 -25.55
N THR A 347 -3.18 22.32 -25.18
CA THR A 347 -2.80 21.89 -23.83
C THR A 347 -2.85 23.04 -22.83
N SER A 348 -2.71 22.72 -21.54
CA SER A 348 -2.75 23.71 -20.46
C SER A 348 -1.61 24.74 -20.55
N LEU A 349 -0.46 24.38 -21.08
CA LEU A 349 0.67 25.27 -21.33
C LEU A 349 0.60 25.96 -22.70
N GLY A 350 -0.48 25.77 -23.45
CA GLY A 350 -0.72 26.42 -24.74
C GLY A 350 -0.02 25.74 -25.93
N HIS A 351 0.50 24.52 -25.75
CA HIS A 351 0.97 23.73 -26.89
C HIS A 351 -0.21 23.28 -27.73
N ARG A 352 -0.06 23.34 -29.06
CA ARG A 352 -1.12 22.93 -29.97
C ARG A 352 -0.74 21.63 -30.66
N ILE A 353 -1.56 20.61 -30.46
CA ILE A 353 -1.48 19.33 -31.16
C ILE A 353 -2.46 19.44 -32.35
N PRO A 354 -2.00 19.18 -33.58
CA PRO A 354 -2.88 19.25 -34.74
C PRO A 354 -3.91 18.12 -34.70
N GLY A 355 -5.12 18.39 -35.10
CA GLY A 355 -6.15 17.39 -35.33
C GLY A 355 -5.98 16.68 -36.70
N ALA A 356 -7.10 16.19 -37.24
CA ALA A 356 -7.09 15.55 -38.54
C ALA A 356 -6.58 16.48 -39.64
N GLN A 357 -5.75 15.95 -40.54
CA GLN A 357 -5.14 16.65 -41.65
C GLN A 357 -5.67 16.08 -42.96
N GLU A 358 -5.75 16.94 -43.97
CA GLU A 358 -6.12 16.55 -45.33
C GLU A 358 -4.94 15.86 -46.03
N GLU A 359 -5.09 14.61 -46.38
CA GLU A 359 -4.14 13.85 -47.18
C GLU A 359 -4.70 13.58 -48.56
N MET A 360 -3.94 13.99 -49.58
CA MET A 360 -4.29 13.63 -50.96
C MET A 360 -3.83 12.18 -51.26
N TYR A 361 -4.75 11.36 -51.69
CA TYR A 361 -4.43 10.03 -52.20
C TYR A 361 -5.00 9.82 -53.60
N LEU A 362 -4.37 8.89 -54.35
CA LEU A 362 -4.84 8.51 -55.69
C LEU A 362 -5.89 7.41 -55.56
N THR A 363 -7.09 7.68 -56.06
CA THR A 363 -8.15 6.67 -56.13
C THR A 363 -7.80 5.64 -57.19
N GLY A 364 -8.36 4.42 -57.05
CA GLY A 364 -8.23 3.41 -58.12
C GLY A 364 -9.01 3.74 -59.40
N GLU A 365 -9.77 4.84 -59.42
CA GLU A 365 -10.55 5.31 -60.55
C GLU A 365 -9.66 6.10 -61.50
N LEU A 366 -9.75 5.85 -62.78
CA LEU A 366 -9.06 6.58 -63.80
C LEU A 366 -9.99 7.65 -64.37
N ASP A 367 -9.48 8.86 -64.51
CA ASP A 367 -10.19 9.96 -65.21
C ASP A 367 -10.40 9.53 -66.67
N GLU A 368 -11.65 9.56 -67.13
CA GLU A 368 -12.04 9.14 -68.49
C GLU A 368 -11.36 9.94 -69.61
N LEU A 369 -10.91 11.18 -69.33
CA LEU A 369 -10.30 12.08 -70.30
C LEU A 369 -8.77 11.95 -70.33
N THR A 370 -8.14 11.79 -69.17
CA THR A 370 -6.68 11.84 -69.02
C THR A 370 -6.05 10.46 -68.82
N GLY A 371 -6.85 9.46 -68.43
CA GLY A 371 -6.39 8.09 -68.07
C GLY A 371 -5.48 8.06 -66.82
N LEU A 372 -5.44 9.14 -66.05
CA LEU A 372 -4.66 9.23 -64.82
C LEU A 372 -5.56 8.95 -63.60
N PRO A 373 -4.99 8.40 -62.52
CA PRO A 373 -5.74 8.21 -61.29
C PRO A 373 -6.29 9.53 -60.75
N VAL A 374 -7.56 9.51 -60.34
CA VAL A 374 -8.23 10.71 -59.78
C VAL A 374 -7.70 10.96 -58.38
N PRO A 375 -7.16 12.18 -58.08
CA PRO A 375 -6.79 12.51 -56.72
C PRO A 375 -8.05 12.74 -55.84
N ALA A 376 -8.11 12.14 -54.70
CA ALA A 376 -9.12 12.39 -53.67
C ALA A 376 -8.46 12.86 -52.38
N VAL A 377 -9.21 13.54 -51.55
CA VAL A 377 -8.76 14.02 -50.24
C VAL A 377 -9.47 13.23 -49.18
N ARG A 378 -8.71 12.70 -48.23
CA ARG A 378 -9.24 12.08 -47.01
C ARG A 378 -8.73 12.83 -45.78
N LEU A 379 -9.52 12.85 -44.74
CA LEU A 379 -9.07 13.32 -43.43
C LEU A 379 -8.37 12.15 -42.73
N VAL A 380 -7.16 12.39 -42.26
CA VAL A 380 -6.35 11.43 -41.50
C VAL A 380 -6.08 12.03 -40.14
N PRO A 381 -6.46 11.35 -39.03
CA PRO A 381 -6.22 11.84 -37.68
C PRO A 381 -4.72 11.87 -37.38
N THR A 382 -4.31 12.78 -36.50
CA THR A 382 -2.96 12.76 -35.94
C THR A 382 -2.84 11.56 -35.00
N ARG A 383 -1.85 10.69 -35.24
CA ARG A 383 -1.60 9.51 -34.43
C ARG A 383 -0.50 9.78 -33.41
N VAL A 384 -0.82 9.57 -32.16
CA VAL A 384 0.09 9.73 -31.02
C VAL A 384 0.24 8.39 -30.33
N PRO A 385 1.46 7.89 -30.08
CA PRO A 385 1.64 6.61 -29.40
C PRO A 385 1.11 6.70 -27.96
N TYR A 386 0.46 5.66 -27.47
CA TYR A 386 0.13 5.55 -26.04
C TYR A 386 1.40 5.41 -25.20
N TYR A 387 1.45 6.12 -24.08
CA TYR A 387 2.58 6.00 -23.15
C TYR A 387 2.50 4.69 -22.38
N LYS A 388 3.65 3.99 -22.30
CA LYS A 388 3.81 2.76 -21.50
C LYS A 388 4.94 2.97 -20.49
N PRO A 389 4.70 2.77 -19.19
CA PRO A 389 5.74 2.91 -18.15
C PRO A 389 6.94 1.97 -18.32
N LEU A 390 6.74 0.77 -18.90
CA LEU A 390 7.73 -0.29 -19.12
C LEU A 390 8.50 -0.70 -17.85
N ARG A 391 7.89 -0.50 -16.68
CA ARG A 391 8.41 -0.89 -15.37
C ARG A 391 7.41 -1.72 -14.60
N TYR A 392 7.91 -2.56 -13.72
CA TYR A 392 7.05 -3.27 -12.75
C TYR A 392 6.32 -2.27 -11.85
N PRO A 393 5.05 -2.55 -11.47
CA PRO A 393 4.29 -1.67 -10.58
C PRO A 393 4.73 -1.77 -9.12
N VAL A 394 5.91 -2.30 -8.85
CA VAL A 394 6.41 -2.60 -7.50
C VAL A 394 7.72 -1.86 -7.26
N VAL A 395 7.80 -1.14 -6.14
CA VAL A 395 9.01 -0.46 -5.69
C VAL A 395 9.49 -1.09 -4.40
N LEU A 396 10.74 -1.52 -4.35
CA LEU A 396 11.38 -2.13 -3.17
C LEU A 396 12.08 -1.08 -2.32
N GLN A 397 11.76 -1.05 -1.03
CA GLN A 397 12.51 -0.30 -0.02
C GLN A 397 13.34 -1.28 0.81
N LYS A 398 14.66 -1.12 0.85
CA LYS A 398 15.59 -1.91 1.67
C LYS A 398 15.97 -1.12 2.93
N ASN A 399 16.17 -1.82 4.06
CA ASN A 399 16.70 -1.19 5.27
C ASN A 399 18.17 -0.85 5.10
N VAL A 400 18.99 -1.88 4.94
CA VAL A 400 20.44 -1.75 4.66
C VAL A 400 20.79 -2.77 3.58
N SER A 401 21.39 -2.33 2.48
CA SER A 401 21.75 -3.23 1.38
C SER A 401 22.80 -4.25 1.79
N VAL A 402 22.55 -5.52 1.49
CA VAL A 402 23.48 -6.64 1.70
C VAL A 402 23.70 -7.37 0.38
N TYR A 403 24.97 -7.63 0.06
CA TYR A 403 25.32 -8.36 -1.15
C TYR A 403 24.75 -9.78 -1.16
N GLY A 404 24.11 -10.18 -2.24
CA GLY A 404 23.54 -11.51 -2.39
C GLY A 404 22.19 -11.73 -1.67
N GLN A 405 21.56 -10.64 -1.19
CA GLN A 405 20.23 -10.69 -0.59
C GLN A 405 19.27 -9.76 -1.34
N PHE A 406 18.08 -10.26 -1.59
CA PHE A 406 17.02 -9.49 -2.22
C PHE A 406 16.51 -8.38 -1.29
N LEU A 407 16.16 -8.73 -0.04
CA LEU A 407 15.89 -7.76 1.02
C LEU A 407 17.19 -7.31 1.68
N GLY A 408 17.13 -6.21 2.40
CA GLY A 408 18.22 -5.73 3.23
C GLY A 408 18.37 -6.50 4.55
N ASP A 409 19.28 -6.04 5.38
CA ASP A 409 19.54 -6.60 6.70
C ASP A 409 18.50 -6.10 7.73
N SER A 410 18.01 -7.01 8.59
CA SER A 410 17.07 -6.69 9.65
C SER A 410 17.77 -6.16 10.89
N ASP A 411 17.20 -5.14 11.51
CA ASP A 411 17.71 -4.64 12.79
C ASP A 411 17.38 -5.60 13.94
N ILE A 412 16.28 -6.33 13.84
CA ILE A 412 15.91 -7.35 14.84
C ILE A 412 16.98 -8.45 14.91
N ASP A 413 17.46 -8.92 13.76
CA ASP A 413 18.49 -9.97 13.72
C ASP A 413 19.77 -9.53 14.44
N LYS A 414 20.15 -8.24 14.33
CA LYS A 414 21.34 -7.70 14.97
C LYS A 414 21.26 -7.69 16.49
N ILE A 415 20.07 -7.58 17.06
CA ILE A 415 19.85 -7.45 18.51
C ILE A 415 19.13 -8.66 19.13
N THR A 416 18.91 -9.71 18.37
CA THR A 416 18.24 -10.93 18.84
C THR A 416 18.94 -11.54 20.05
N ASP A 417 20.28 -11.58 20.06
CA ASP A 417 21.05 -12.11 21.17
C ASP A 417 20.89 -11.27 22.44
N GLN A 418 20.87 -9.94 22.30
CA GLN A 418 20.67 -9.01 23.42
C GLN A 418 19.23 -9.14 23.97
N GLN A 419 18.23 -9.27 23.12
CA GLN A 419 16.85 -9.52 23.52
C GLN A 419 16.71 -10.83 24.32
N ASN A 420 17.28 -11.91 23.82
CA ASN A 420 17.26 -13.21 24.48
C ASN A 420 18.01 -13.18 25.82
N THR A 421 19.13 -12.49 25.88
CA THR A 421 19.92 -12.32 27.12
C THR A 421 19.15 -11.50 28.14
N THR A 422 18.52 -10.41 27.73
CA THR A 422 17.65 -9.58 28.58
C THR A 422 16.54 -10.40 29.20
N ASN A 423 15.81 -11.20 28.41
CA ASN A 423 14.72 -12.03 28.90
C ASN A 423 15.21 -13.07 29.93
N ARG A 424 16.39 -13.68 29.70
CA ARG A 424 16.98 -14.66 30.64
C ARG A 424 17.43 -14.00 31.94
N LEU A 425 18.03 -12.81 31.86
CA LEU A 425 18.49 -12.08 33.04
C LEU A 425 17.34 -11.56 33.88
N GLU A 426 16.33 -10.99 33.27
CA GLU A 426 15.14 -10.52 33.99
C GLU A 426 14.41 -11.64 34.70
N LYS A 427 14.25 -12.79 34.03
CA LYS A 427 13.71 -13.99 34.68
C LYS A 427 14.54 -14.40 35.89
N LYS A 428 15.87 -14.43 35.74
CA LYS A 428 16.79 -14.75 36.84
C LYS A 428 16.67 -13.77 38.00
N ILE A 429 16.55 -12.48 37.72
CA ILE A 429 16.35 -11.43 38.74
C ILE A 429 15.02 -11.66 39.48
N ILE A 430 13.93 -11.90 38.75
CA ILE A 430 12.63 -12.18 39.36
C ILE A 430 12.70 -13.46 40.21
N ASP A 431 13.28 -14.53 39.71
CA ASP A 431 13.42 -15.78 40.45
C ASP A 431 14.22 -15.58 41.74
N LYS A 432 15.31 -14.78 41.71
CA LYS A 432 16.08 -14.41 42.91
C LYS A 432 15.24 -13.59 43.90
N LEU A 433 14.49 -12.60 43.42
CA LEU A 433 13.66 -11.75 44.28
C LEU A 433 12.50 -12.54 44.91
N VAL A 434 11.87 -13.40 44.13
CA VAL A 434 10.78 -14.28 44.65
C VAL A 434 11.29 -15.30 45.66
N SER A 435 12.50 -15.84 45.45
CA SER A 435 13.13 -16.76 46.36
C SER A 435 13.83 -16.10 47.55
N SER A 436 13.99 -14.75 47.51
CA SER A 436 14.53 -13.99 48.62
C SER A 436 13.45 -13.78 49.70
N GLY A 437 13.89 -13.57 50.91
CA GLY A 437 12.98 -13.31 52.04
C GLY A 437 13.49 -13.86 53.34
N SER A 438 12.68 -13.74 54.37
CA SER A 438 12.96 -14.29 55.67
C SER A 438 12.32 -15.66 55.82
N PHE A 439 13.15 -16.64 55.99
CA PHE A 439 12.74 -18.00 56.27
C PHE A 439 12.87 -18.30 57.76
N VAL A 440 11.84 -18.86 58.32
CA VAL A 440 11.84 -19.30 59.75
C VAL A 440 11.93 -20.80 59.77
N THR A 441 12.98 -21.35 60.41
CA THR A 441 13.07 -22.78 60.70
C THR A 441 12.34 -23.04 62.03
N LEU A 442 11.48 -24.04 61.99
CA LEU A 442 10.73 -24.50 63.15
C LEU A 442 11.03 -26.00 63.35
N PRO A 443 10.91 -26.54 64.59
CA PRO A 443 10.91 -27.97 64.84
C PRO A 443 9.88 -28.70 63.97
N ALA A 444 10.13 -29.95 63.59
CA ALA A 444 9.28 -30.72 62.68
C ALA A 444 7.86 -31.01 63.24
N ASP A 445 7.71 -30.95 64.52
CA ASP A 445 6.47 -31.17 65.29
C ASP A 445 5.78 -29.86 65.74
N ALA A 446 6.31 -28.72 65.28
CA ALA A 446 5.79 -27.42 65.62
C ALA A 446 4.36 -27.15 65.09
N SER A 447 3.43 -26.85 65.96
CA SER A 447 2.13 -26.32 65.57
C SER A 447 2.15 -24.80 65.55
N VAL A 448 1.82 -24.20 64.38
CA VAL A 448 1.71 -22.75 64.23
C VAL A 448 0.26 -22.35 64.36
N GLY A 449 -0.06 -21.62 65.42
CA GLY A 449 -1.38 -20.99 65.63
C GLY A 449 -1.46 -19.63 64.95
N VAL A 450 -2.69 -19.15 64.70
CA VAL A 450 -2.97 -17.80 64.24
C VAL A 450 -3.56 -17.06 65.44
N ASP A 451 -3.02 -15.88 65.74
CA ASP A 451 -3.52 -15.01 66.82
C ASP A 451 -4.72 -14.15 66.35
N GLU A 452 -5.43 -13.50 67.27
CA GLU A 452 -6.58 -12.63 67.02
C GLU A 452 -6.29 -11.48 66.00
N ASN A 453 -5.01 -11.21 65.74
CA ASN A 453 -4.53 -10.21 64.79
C ASN A 453 -4.02 -10.80 63.45
N ASP A 454 -4.41 -12.04 63.13
CA ASP A 454 -3.93 -12.79 61.95
C ASP A 454 -2.41 -13.00 61.91
N MET A 455 -1.73 -12.86 63.01
CA MET A 455 -0.31 -13.13 63.14
C MET A 455 -0.06 -14.62 63.43
N ARG A 456 0.84 -15.23 62.69
CA ARG A 456 1.28 -16.61 62.91
C ARG A 456 2.18 -16.66 64.13
N VAL A 457 1.73 -17.35 65.18
CA VAL A 457 2.44 -17.46 66.46
C VAL A 457 2.83 -18.94 66.68
N TYR A 458 4.10 -19.16 66.96
CA TYR A 458 4.60 -20.44 67.43
C TYR A 458 4.98 -20.31 68.92
N ARG A 459 4.44 -21.23 69.76
CA ARG A 459 4.78 -21.32 71.16
C ARG A 459 5.58 -22.59 71.42
N PRO A 460 6.91 -22.49 71.71
CA PRO A 460 7.75 -23.65 71.95
C PRO A 460 7.34 -24.35 73.26
N GLU A 461 7.21 -25.66 73.22
CA GLU A 461 6.85 -26.45 74.42
C GLU A 461 8.06 -26.70 75.34
N THR A 462 9.25 -26.75 74.79
CA THR A 462 10.51 -26.97 75.53
C THR A 462 11.55 -25.87 75.22
N PRO A 463 12.51 -25.63 76.13
CA PRO A 463 13.63 -24.73 75.86
C PRO A 463 14.52 -25.16 74.70
N ALA A 464 14.53 -26.51 74.42
CA ALA A 464 15.26 -27.03 73.27
C ALA A 464 14.63 -26.67 71.96
N ASP A 465 13.28 -26.62 71.88
CA ASP A 465 12.53 -26.22 70.67
C ASP A 465 12.70 -24.72 70.42
N ALA A 466 12.82 -23.92 71.45
CA ALA A 466 13.08 -22.48 71.31
C ALA A 466 14.47 -22.21 70.67
N ASN A 467 15.45 -23.06 70.95
CA ASN A 467 16.78 -22.95 70.36
C ASN A 467 16.84 -23.46 68.92
N MET A 468 15.83 -24.19 68.45
CA MET A 468 15.73 -24.64 67.06
C MET A 468 15.05 -23.61 66.14
N ILE A 469 14.53 -22.54 66.69
CA ILE A 469 13.96 -21.45 65.91
C ILE A 469 15.11 -20.63 65.34
N GLY A 470 15.23 -20.65 64.07
CA GLY A 470 16.19 -19.82 63.35
C GLY A 470 15.50 -18.95 62.31
N VAL A 471 15.92 -17.71 62.19
CA VAL A 471 15.49 -16.84 61.12
C VAL A 471 16.66 -16.66 60.18
N PHE A 472 16.47 -17.11 58.95
CA PHE A 472 17.44 -16.91 57.88
C PHE A 472 16.89 -15.85 56.93
N ASN A 473 17.58 -14.74 56.82
CA ASN A 473 17.32 -13.72 55.80
C ASN A 473 18.16 -14.07 54.56
N LEU A 474 17.48 -14.54 53.53
CA LEU A 474 18.11 -14.74 52.23
C LEU A 474 17.97 -13.46 51.45
N GLU A 475 19.02 -12.67 51.42
CA GLU A 475 19.05 -11.47 50.59
C GLU A 475 19.35 -11.85 49.14
N GLY A 476 18.43 -11.54 48.26
CA GLY A 476 18.63 -11.71 46.80
C GLY A 476 19.46 -10.53 46.28
N ASP A 477 20.79 -10.64 46.33
CA ASP A 477 21.62 -9.63 45.66
C ASP A 477 21.47 -9.75 44.13
N VAL A 478 20.86 -8.72 43.54
CA VAL A 478 20.60 -8.60 42.11
C VAL A 478 21.38 -7.44 41.47
N SER A 479 22.28 -6.79 42.22
CA SER A 479 22.99 -5.58 41.77
C SER A 479 23.86 -5.86 40.52
N GLN A 480 24.63 -6.93 40.53
CA GLN A 480 25.46 -7.32 39.38
C GLN A 480 24.63 -7.76 38.16
N ASP A 481 23.52 -8.50 38.39
CA ASP A 481 22.63 -8.91 37.31
C ASP A 481 21.96 -7.69 36.66
N ARG A 482 21.61 -6.67 37.44
CA ARG A 482 21.03 -5.42 36.96
C ARG A 482 22.04 -4.58 36.18
N GLU A 483 23.27 -4.43 36.68
CA GLU A 483 24.35 -3.72 35.98
C GLU A 483 24.65 -4.37 34.63
N TYR A 484 24.67 -5.70 34.58
CA TYR A 484 24.88 -6.43 33.32
C TYR A 484 23.67 -6.29 32.38
N LEU A 485 22.45 -6.24 32.89
CA LEU A 485 21.26 -5.98 32.10
C LEU A 485 21.33 -4.60 31.43
N ASP A 486 21.74 -3.57 32.18
CA ASP A 486 21.89 -2.21 31.64
C ASP A 486 23.01 -2.15 30.59
N HIS A 487 24.10 -2.91 30.78
CA HIS A 487 25.17 -3.04 29.78
C HIS A 487 24.66 -3.69 28.48
N VAL A 488 23.90 -4.78 28.55
CA VAL A 488 23.34 -5.47 27.39
C VAL A 488 22.38 -4.54 26.61
N TYR A 489 21.60 -3.75 27.33
CA TYR A 489 20.72 -2.76 26.71
C TYR A 489 21.51 -1.64 25.99
N GLU A 490 22.55 -1.11 26.61
CA GLU A 490 23.42 -0.11 25.98
C GLU A 490 24.15 -0.68 24.75
N GLU A 491 24.56 -1.94 24.80
CA GLU A 491 25.17 -2.65 23.67
C GLU A 491 24.19 -2.77 22.49
N ALA A 492 22.92 -3.15 22.75
CA ALA A 492 21.88 -3.20 21.74
C ALA A 492 21.65 -1.83 21.06
N ARG A 493 21.60 -0.77 21.86
CA ARG A 493 21.48 0.61 21.36
C ARG A 493 22.65 1.00 20.45
N GLN A 494 23.87 0.65 20.86
CA GLN A 494 25.08 0.94 20.07
C GLN A 494 25.12 0.15 18.75
N ILE A 495 24.64 -1.10 18.73
CA ILE A 495 24.57 -1.93 17.52
C ILE A 495 23.66 -1.27 16.49
N ILE A 496 22.47 -0.82 16.89
CA ILE A 496 21.52 -0.14 15.98
C ILE A 496 21.96 1.30 15.65
N GLY A 497 22.73 1.94 16.52
CA GLY A 497 23.18 3.31 16.36
C GLY A 497 22.28 4.36 17.02
N ILE A 498 21.46 3.96 18.00
CA ILE A 498 20.60 4.86 18.76
C ILE A 498 21.36 5.37 19.99
N THR A 499 21.67 6.66 20.04
CA THR A 499 22.34 7.29 21.20
C THR A 499 21.35 8.06 22.05
N ASP A 500 21.80 8.46 23.27
CA ASP A 500 21.00 9.31 24.16
C ASP A 500 20.63 10.65 23.53
N SER A 501 21.53 11.21 22.71
CA SER A 501 21.26 12.44 21.95
C SER A 501 20.13 12.27 20.94
N PHE A 502 20.02 11.09 20.29
CA PHE A 502 18.97 10.79 19.35
C PHE A 502 17.59 10.67 20.04
N GLN A 503 17.56 10.12 21.25
CA GLN A 503 16.33 10.00 22.06
C GLN A 503 15.97 11.29 22.81
N GLY A 504 16.70 12.39 22.61
CA GLY A 504 16.48 13.63 23.37
C GLY A 504 16.86 13.55 24.85
N ARG A 505 17.54 12.47 25.28
CA ARG A 505 18.04 12.32 26.65
C ARG A 505 19.32 13.15 26.83
N ARG A 506 19.56 13.60 28.05
CA ARG A 506 20.79 14.33 28.39
C ARG A 506 21.99 13.36 28.30
N ASP A 507 22.79 13.52 27.27
CA ASP A 507 24.07 12.83 27.19
C ASP A 507 25.02 13.39 28.25
N SER A 508 25.34 12.57 29.25
CA SER A 508 26.24 12.94 30.36
C SER A 508 27.70 13.00 29.93
N THR A 509 28.06 12.41 28.79
CA THR A 509 29.45 12.37 28.28
C THR A 509 29.80 13.59 27.43
N ALA A 510 28.82 14.26 26.84
CA ALA A 510 29.00 15.46 26.04
C ALA A 510 28.80 16.73 26.85
N THR A 511 29.86 17.35 27.32
CA THR A 511 29.84 18.53 28.20
C THR A 511 29.79 19.86 27.47
N SER A 512 30.05 19.91 26.15
CA SER A 512 29.97 21.13 25.32
C SER A 512 29.00 21.00 24.16
N GLY A 513 28.45 22.11 23.66
CA GLY A 513 27.56 22.13 22.49
C GLY A 513 28.18 21.49 21.27
N THR A 514 29.45 21.80 20.99
CA THR A 514 30.21 21.21 19.86
C THR A 514 30.47 19.71 20.03
N ALA A 515 30.65 19.21 21.27
CA ALA A 515 30.77 17.77 21.51
C ALA A 515 29.43 17.04 21.30
N LYS A 516 28.32 17.68 21.61
CA LYS A 516 26.97 17.14 21.34
C LYS A 516 26.67 17.09 19.85
N GLU A 517 26.99 18.14 19.11
CA GLU A 517 26.86 18.19 17.65
C GLU A 517 27.75 17.12 16.98
N PHE A 518 28.97 16.92 17.47
CA PHE A 518 29.87 15.89 16.94
C PHE A 518 29.37 14.47 17.27
N ALA A 519 28.90 14.23 18.47
CA ALA A 519 28.28 12.93 18.84
C ALA A 519 27.02 12.65 18.04
N ALA A 520 26.16 13.65 17.84
CA ALA A 520 25.00 13.56 16.98
C ALA A 520 25.35 13.27 15.52
N ALA A 521 26.39 13.93 15.00
CA ALA A 521 26.90 13.70 13.64
C ALA A 521 27.50 12.29 13.44
N GLN A 522 28.20 11.75 14.44
CA GLN A 522 28.71 10.37 14.40
C GLN A 522 27.59 9.33 14.43
N THR A 523 26.51 9.61 15.16
CA THR A 523 25.34 8.74 15.24
C THR A 523 24.54 8.81 13.94
N ALA A 524 24.38 10.02 13.39
CA ALA A 524 23.74 10.23 12.10
C ALA A 524 24.39 9.38 10.99
N GLY A 525 25.71 9.17 11.02
CA GLY A 525 26.41 8.37 10.01
C GLY A 525 25.97 6.90 9.92
N ARG A 526 25.49 6.29 11.02
CA ARG A 526 24.97 4.90 10.98
C ARG A 526 23.54 4.83 10.45
N LEU A 527 22.73 5.84 10.73
CA LEU A 527 21.37 5.94 10.22
C LEU A 527 21.32 6.51 8.80
N GLU A 528 22.38 7.18 8.36
CA GLU A 528 22.47 7.79 7.03
C GLU A 528 22.32 6.76 5.90
N SER A 529 22.90 5.58 6.05
CA SER A 529 22.75 4.50 5.06
C SER A 529 21.28 4.08 4.90
N LYS A 530 20.52 4.00 5.99
CA LYS A 530 19.10 3.67 5.96
C LYS A 530 18.30 4.79 5.30
N ARG A 531 18.64 6.04 5.63
CA ARG A 531 18.01 7.21 5.03
C ARG A 531 18.24 7.27 3.52
N VAL A 532 19.47 7.02 3.07
CA VAL A 532 19.79 6.96 1.63
C VAL A 532 18.97 5.88 0.92
N MET A 533 18.82 4.69 1.53
CA MET A 533 17.99 3.62 0.95
C MET A 533 16.51 4.00 0.91
N ARG A 534 16.01 4.65 1.96
CA ARG A 534 14.64 5.16 2.01
C ARG A 534 14.42 6.23 0.94
N ASP A 535 15.27 7.24 0.87
CA ASP A 535 15.15 8.33 -0.10
C ASP A 535 15.24 7.81 -1.55
N ALA A 536 16.07 6.81 -1.81
CA ALA A 536 16.13 6.15 -3.12
C ALA A 536 14.83 5.41 -3.47
N ALA A 537 14.22 4.73 -2.49
CA ALA A 537 12.93 4.06 -2.69
C ALA A 537 11.80 5.06 -2.95
N TYR A 538 11.76 6.18 -2.20
CA TYR A 538 10.78 7.24 -2.44
C TYR A 538 10.98 7.91 -3.80
N ALA A 539 12.22 8.16 -4.22
CA ALA A 539 12.50 8.71 -5.56
C ALA A 539 11.98 7.78 -6.66
N ALA A 540 12.20 6.46 -6.53
CA ALA A 540 11.67 5.46 -7.46
C ALA A 540 10.12 5.39 -7.42
N LEU A 541 9.53 5.53 -6.23
CA LEU A 541 8.08 5.58 -6.06
C LEU A 541 7.49 6.81 -6.76
N PHE A 542 8.06 7.98 -6.58
CA PHE A 542 7.62 9.21 -7.24
C PHE A 542 7.73 9.13 -8.76
N GLU A 543 8.82 8.56 -9.26
CA GLU A 543 8.99 8.30 -10.70
C GLU A 543 7.88 7.38 -11.23
N LEU A 544 7.60 6.30 -10.52
CA LEU A 544 6.57 5.34 -10.92
C LEU A 544 5.17 5.96 -10.87
N MET A 545 4.85 6.73 -9.83
CA MET A 545 3.58 7.46 -9.70
C MET A 545 3.38 8.42 -10.87
N PHE A 546 4.42 9.18 -11.24
CA PHE A 546 4.38 10.07 -12.40
C PHE A 546 4.13 9.31 -13.70
N LYS A 547 4.85 8.21 -13.93
CA LYS A 547 4.71 7.38 -15.13
C LYS A 547 3.31 6.78 -15.25
N PHE A 548 2.71 6.36 -14.15
CA PHE A 548 1.32 5.87 -14.14
C PHE A 548 0.31 6.99 -14.42
N LYS A 549 0.53 8.19 -13.86
CA LYS A 549 -0.30 9.36 -14.19
C LYS A 549 -0.19 9.72 -15.67
N LEU A 550 1.01 9.70 -16.24
CA LEU A 550 1.23 9.96 -17.64
C LEU A 550 0.56 8.92 -18.56
N ALA A 551 0.52 7.65 -18.10
CA ALA A 551 -0.09 6.56 -18.86
C ALA A 551 -1.63 6.57 -18.84
N TYR A 552 -2.23 6.92 -17.69
CA TYR A 552 -3.64 6.63 -17.45
C TYR A 552 -4.50 7.85 -17.12
N ALA A 553 -3.92 9.02 -16.84
CA ALA A 553 -4.71 10.23 -16.59
C ALA A 553 -5.12 10.88 -17.92
N ASP A 554 -6.26 10.48 -18.48
CA ASP A 554 -6.74 10.96 -19.77
C ASP A 554 -7.24 12.41 -19.70
N GLU A 555 -7.88 12.79 -18.59
CA GLU A 555 -8.42 14.13 -18.41
C GLU A 555 -7.41 15.06 -17.72
N PRO A 556 -7.43 16.37 -18.04
CA PRO A 556 -6.66 17.37 -17.33
C PRO A 556 -7.06 17.44 -15.84
N ARG A 557 -6.09 17.46 -14.93
CA ARG A 557 -6.32 17.43 -13.48
C ARG A 557 -5.83 18.69 -12.83
N ALA A 558 -6.68 19.28 -11.99
CA ALA A 558 -6.30 20.46 -11.23
C ALA A 558 -5.24 20.10 -10.16
N VAL A 559 -4.16 20.86 -10.13
CA VAL A 559 -3.05 20.71 -9.19
C VAL A 559 -2.94 22.01 -8.40
N ARG A 560 -3.02 21.89 -7.08
CA ARG A 560 -2.81 23.02 -6.19
C ARG A 560 -1.32 23.24 -6.00
N THR A 561 -0.85 24.44 -6.33
CA THR A 561 0.52 24.88 -6.15
C THR A 561 0.59 26.01 -5.13
N LEU A 562 1.78 26.37 -4.68
CA LEU A 562 2.01 27.55 -3.85
C LEU A 562 2.90 28.52 -4.62
N ASP A 563 2.49 29.78 -4.73
CA ASP A 563 3.33 30.84 -5.30
C ASP A 563 4.54 31.13 -4.36
N GLU A 564 5.49 31.91 -4.82
CA GLU A 564 6.67 32.31 -4.04
C GLU A 564 6.33 33.04 -2.72
N ARG A 565 5.08 33.49 -2.57
CA ARG A 565 4.57 34.18 -1.38
C ARG A 565 3.74 33.26 -0.47
N GLY A 566 3.59 31.98 -0.84
CA GLY A 566 2.82 31.01 -0.10
C GLY A 566 1.30 31.07 -0.34
N ASN A 567 0.82 31.82 -1.35
CA ASN A 567 -0.60 31.81 -1.70
C ASN A 567 -0.91 30.60 -2.59
N ALA A 568 -2.10 30.04 -2.43
CA ALA A 568 -2.55 28.95 -3.28
C ALA A 568 -2.76 29.43 -4.72
N GLU A 569 -2.10 28.79 -5.64
CA GLU A 569 -2.29 28.89 -7.09
C GLU A 569 -2.79 27.54 -7.61
N TYR A 570 -3.57 27.53 -8.66
CA TYR A 570 -4.07 26.31 -9.27
C TYR A 570 -3.51 26.21 -10.69
N LYS A 571 -2.80 25.13 -10.96
CA LYS A 571 -2.33 24.74 -12.28
C LYS A 571 -3.07 23.49 -12.74
N THR A 572 -2.86 23.09 -13.96
CA THR A 572 -3.46 21.89 -14.51
C THR A 572 -2.35 20.93 -14.92
N PHE A 573 -2.42 19.70 -14.48
CA PHE A 573 -1.64 18.62 -15.03
C PHE A 573 -2.39 18.05 -16.23
N ASP A 574 -1.80 18.21 -17.41
CA ASP A 574 -2.29 17.67 -18.66
C ASP A 574 -1.20 16.78 -19.25
N ARG A 575 -1.52 15.49 -19.51
CA ARG A 575 -0.54 14.56 -20.08
C ARG A 575 0.01 15.04 -21.41
N PHE A 576 -0.79 15.72 -22.21
CA PHE A 576 -0.37 16.22 -23.53
C PHE A 576 0.67 17.35 -23.48
N ASP A 577 0.88 18.00 -22.34
CA ASP A 577 2.00 18.93 -22.16
C ASP A 577 3.38 18.24 -22.24
N PHE A 578 3.41 16.93 -21.96
CA PHE A 578 4.61 16.09 -22.05
C PHE A 578 4.84 15.49 -23.43
N LEU A 579 3.91 15.72 -24.37
CA LEU A 579 4.04 15.22 -25.73
C LEU A 579 4.92 16.16 -26.56
N LYS A 580 5.93 15.60 -27.20
CA LYS A 580 6.87 16.34 -28.05
C LYS A 580 6.98 15.70 -29.42
N GLN A 581 7.41 16.49 -30.38
CA GLN A 581 7.70 16.03 -31.73
C GLN A 581 9.20 16.09 -31.98
N ASP A 582 9.77 15.02 -32.51
CA ASP A 582 11.18 14.97 -32.85
C ASP A 582 11.45 15.68 -34.21
N ALA A 583 12.71 15.72 -34.63
CA ALA A 583 13.12 16.34 -35.90
C ALA A 583 12.58 15.62 -37.15
N SER A 584 12.14 14.35 -37.01
CA SER A 584 11.52 13.57 -38.09
C SER A 584 10.01 13.78 -38.21
N GLY A 585 9.41 14.44 -37.22
CA GLY A 585 7.98 14.66 -37.14
C GLY A 585 7.22 13.58 -36.37
N GLU A 586 7.92 12.64 -35.74
CA GLU A 586 7.32 11.60 -34.92
C GLU A 586 7.03 12.11 -33.51
N TRP A 587 5.87 11.71 -32.97
CA TRP A 587 5.47 12.06 -31.62
C TRP A 587 6.06 11.12 -30.60
N TYR A 588 6.58 11.68 -29.48
CA TYR A 588 7.09 10.93 -28.36
C TYR A 588 6.77 11.62 -27.03
N TRP A 589 6.69 10.81 -25.96
CA TRP A 589 6.46 11.30 -24.61
C TRP A 589 7.77 11.68 -23.92
N ASN A 590 7.82 12.86 -23.37
CA ASN A 590 8.96 13.32 -22.58
C ASN A 590 8.78 12.90 -21.12
N ASP A 591 9.41 11.80 -20.72
CA ASP A 591 9.47 11.31 -19.34
C ASP A 591 10.87 11.48 -18.71
N ALA A 592 11.75 12.24 -19.36
CA ALA A 592 13.14 12.43 -18.97
C ALA A 592 13.27 13.48 -17.85
N PHE A 593 12.92 13.08 -16.63
CA PHE A 593 13.05 13.85 -15.40
C PHE A 593 13.84 13.08 -14.37
N LEU A 594 14.52 13.81 -13.46
CA LEU A 594 15.25 13.24 -12.34
C LEU A 594 14.44 13.43 -11.07
N PHE A 595 14.14 12.32 -10.41
CA PHE A 595 13.37 12.28 -9.17
C PHE A 595 14.31 12.12 -7.98
N THR A 596 14.14 12.96 -6.98
CA THR A 596 14.89 12.94 -5.72
C THR A 596 13.95 13.31 -4.58
N CYS A 597 14.43 13.19 -3.35
CA CYS A 597 13.71 13.62 -2.17
C CYS A 597 14.31 14.91 -1.61
N ASP A 598 13.47 15.87 -1.25
CA ASP A 598 13.90 17.02 -0.46
C ASP A 598 13.76 16.69 1.02
N THR A 599 14.87 16.32 1.64
CA THR A 599 14.94 15.99 3.06
C THR A 599 15.00 17.21 3.98
N SER A 600 15.17 18.41 3.41
CA SER A 600 15.23 19.68 4.15
C SER A 600 13.86 20.28 4.44
N ALA A 601 12.83 19.89 3.70
CA ALA A 601 11.46 20.39 3.83
C ALA A 601 10.45 19.23 3.87
N PRO A 602 10.32 18.51 4.99
CA PRO A 602 9.34 17.45 5.12
C PRO A 602 7.91 18.00 4.97
N LEU A 603 7.03 17.24 4.33
CA LEU A 603 5.64 17.62 4.04
C LEU A 603 4.86 18.07 5.30
N ALA A 604 5.13 17.44 6.45
CA ALA A 604 4.49 17.79 7.72
C ALA A 604 4.84 19.20 8.21
N ALA A 605 6.08 19.65 8.01
CA ALA A 605 6.49 21.01 8.37
C ALA A 605 5.83 22.08 7.50
N ASN A 606 5.55 21.75 6.24
CA ASN A 606 4.82 22.64 5.34
C ASN A 606 3.33 22.79 5.73
N ARG A 607 2.70 21.77 6.32
CA ARG A 607 1.33 21.87 6.82
C ARG A 607 1.20 22.85 8.00
N GLU A 608 2.12 22.84 8.95
CA GLU A 608 2.10 23.79 10.07
C GLU A 608 2.39 25.23 9.61
N ALA A 609 3.29 25.43 8.68
CA ALA A 609 3.58 26.73 8.08
C ALA A 609 2.41 27.29 7.24
N MET A 610 1.53 26.43 6.73
CA MET A 610 0.31 26.85 6.02
C MET A 610 -0.82 27.31 6.95
N TRP A 611 -0.77 27.01 8.26
CA TRP A 611 -1.78 27.39 9.24
C TRP A 611 -1.34 28.59 10.11
N GLN A 612 -0.09 29.04 10.02
CA GLN A 612 0.42 30.26 10.62
C GLN A 612 0.42 31.42 9.62
#